data_9e987dbefe26ae498697e1df78cc7bbc
#
_entry.id   9e987dbefe26ae498697e1df78cc7bbc
#
_cell.length_a   1.000
_cell.length_b   1.000
_cell.length_c   1.000
_cell.angle_alpha   90.00
_cell.angle_beta   90.00
_cell.angle_gamma   90.00
#
_symmetry.space_group_name_H-M   'P 1'
#
loop_
_entity.id
_entity.type
_entity.pdbx_description
1 polymer ?
#
loop_
_entity_poly.entity_id
_entity_poly.type
_entity_poly.pdbx_seq_one_letter_code
_entity_poly.pdbx_strand_id
1 'polypeptide(L)'
;IFALIKIKECTDMVSNLSKLEEINVLASEANWAWPEAVRYIFRPRGVNLLMAENAVEFVNIIERKRIHTTIVDMDSEESNGLATIKIIRMDYPLLPCILLTSAAGESLLGKALRLDVFSVIDKPVDMSVLQEQLNRLFVKKYNSDIFAQ
;
A
#
# COMPACT_ATOMS: atom_id res chain seq x y z
N ILE A 1 -18.32 -21.21 5.44
CA ILE A 1 -17.62 -21.06 6.73
C ILE A 1 -16.37 -20.23 6.56
N PHE A 2 -15.55 -20.59 5.58
CA PHE A 2 -14.29 -19.86 5.32
C PHE A 2 -14.54 -18.40 4.92
N ALA A 3 -15.54 -18.15 4.09
CA ALA A 3 -15.90 -16.79 3.67
C ALA A 3 -16.46 -15.98 4.85
N LEU A 4 -17.23 -16.60 5.73
CA LEU A 4 -17.75 -15.94 6.92
C LEU A 4 -16.64 -15.57 7.89
N ILE A 5 -15.64 -16.43 8.05
CA ILE A 5 -14.48 -16.16 8.90
C ILE A 5 -13.71 -14.94 8.36
N LYS A 6 -13.48 -14.86 7.05
CA LYS A 6 -12.80 -13.72 6.43
C LYS A 6 -13.56 -12.42 6.62
N ILE A 7 -14.88 -12.44 6.46
CA ILE A 7 -15.73 -11.26 6.66
C ILE A 7 -15.66 -10.82 8.11
N LYS A 8 -15.73 -11.75 9.04
CA LYS A 8 -15.62 -11.46 10.46
C LYS A 8 -14.27 -10.87 10.82
N GLU A 9 -13.20 -11.43 10.28
CA GLU A 9 -11.84 -10.89 10.49
C GLU A 9 -11.72 -9.45 9.99
N CYS A 10 -12.25 -9.15 8.81
CA CYS A 10 -12.24 -7.79 8.27
C CYS A 10 -13.01 -6.82 9.16
N THR A 11 -14.17 -7.24 9.67
CA THR A 11 -14.98 -6.43 10.57
C THR A 11 -14.26 -6.19 11.88
N ASP A 12 -13.69 -7.24 12.47
CA ASP A 12 -12.90 -7.14 13.70
C ASP A 12 -11.67 -6.27 13.49
N MET A 13 -11.02 -6.35 12.32
CA MET A 13 -9.87 -5.54 11.97
C MET A 13 -10.21 -4.06 11.95
N VAL A 14 -11.33 -3.68 11.34
CA VAL A 14 -11.76 -2.28 11.30
C VAL A 14 -11.99 -1.73 12.70
N SER A 15 -12.61 -2.50 13.58
CA SER A 15 -12.92 -2.06 14.94
C SER A 15 -11.73 -2.11 15.88
N ASN A 16 -10.73 -2.97 15.63
CA ASN A 16 -9.61 -3.23 16.54
C ASN A 16 -8.23 -2.92 15.94
N LEU A 17 -8.18 -2.30 14.77
CA LEU A 17 -6.94 -2.08 14.04
C LEU A 17 -5.85 -1.41 14.87
N SER A 18 -6.20 -0.45 15.70
CA SER A 18 -5.26 0.31 16.52
C SER A 18 -4.85 -0.40 17.82
N LYS A 19 -5.44 -1.55 18.15
CA LYS A 19 -5.26 -2.17 19.46
C LYS A 19 -4.32 -3.37 19.49
N LEU A 20 -4.57 -4.38 18.65
CA LEU A 20 -3.88 -5.67 18.74
C LEU A 20 -3.34 -6.19 17.41
N GLU A 21 -3.80 -5.63 16.30
CA GLU A 21 -3.41 -6.12 14.98
C GLU A 21 -2.02 -5.62 14.59
N GLU A 22 -1.23 -6.54 14.03
CA GLU A 22 0.00 -6.16 13.34
C GLU A 22 -0.39 -5.45 12.05
N ILE A 23 0.10 -4.23 11.88
CA ILE A 23 -0.21 -3.45 10.69
C ILE A 23 0.99 -3.49 9.75
N ASN A 24 0.74 -3.94 8.53
CA ASN A 24 1.78 -4.14 7.54
C ASN A 24 1.52 -3.33 6.28
N VAL A 25 2.54 -2.59 5.84
CA VAL A 25 2.58 -1.91 4.55
C VAL A 25 3.64 -2.60 3.70
N LEU A 26 3.28 -2.96 2.49
CA LEU A 26 4.18 -3.64 1.56
C LEU A 26 4.55 -2.68 0.43
N ALA A 27 5.83 -2.41 0.26
CA ALA A 27 6.31 -1.45 -0.73
C ALA A 27 7.32 -2.06 -1.70
N SER A 28 7.42 -1.46 -2.88
CA SER A 28 8.46 -1.82 -3.84
C SER A 28 9.84 -1.54 -3.28
N GLU A 29 10.75 -2.49 -3.43
CA GLU A 29 12.16 -2.33 -3.08
C GLU A 29 12.84 -1.54 -4.19
N ALA A 30 12.90 -0.23 -4.00
CA ALA A 30 13.47 0.68 -4.99
C ALA A 30 13.95 1.94 -4.29
N ASN A 31 14.78 2.71 -5.00
CA ASN A 31 15.34 3.97 -4.48
C ASN A 31 14.35 5.13 -4.65
N TRP A 32 13.08 4.92 -4.27
CA TRP A 32 12.06 5.95 -4.41
C TRP A 32 12.03 6.93 -3.24
N ALA A 33 12.69 6.58 -2.15
CA ALA A 33 12.76 7.46 -0.99
C ALA A 33 14.01 7.17 -0.18
N TRP A 34 14.41 8.14 0.64
CA TRP A 34 15.51 7.98 1.57
C TRP A 34 15.08 7.01 2.69
N PRO A 35 15.81 5.91 2.93
CA PRO A 35 15.37 4.87 3.89
C PRO A 35 15.06 5.40 5.29
N GLU A 36 15.87 6.34 5.79
CA GLU A 36 15.66 6.91 7.12
C GLU A 36 14.36 7.69 7.22
N ALA A 37 14.04 8.46 6.16
CA ALA A 37 12.79 9.24 6.13
C ALA A 37 11.57 8.33 6.12
N VAL A 38 11.64 7.23 5.37
CA VAL A 38 10.55 6.25 5.32
C VAL A 38 10.35 5.59 6.69
N ARG A 39 11.45 5.17 7.32
CA ARG A 39 11.39 4.57 8.65
C ARG A 39 10.75 5.51 9.67
N TYR A 40 10.99 6.81 9.53
CA TYR A 40 10.43 7.82 10.42
C TYR A 40 8.91 7.88 10.40
N ILE A 41 8.32 7.54 9.26
CA ILE A 41 6.86 7.50 9.14
C ILE A 41 6.28 6.24 9.79
N PHE A 42 6.92 5.10 9.61
CA PHE A 42 6.35 3.81 10.00
C PHE A 42 6.72 3.36 11.40
N ARG A 43 8.00 3.44 11.74
CA ARG A 43 8.51 2.88 13.00
C ARG A 43 7.88 3.46 14.27
N PRO A 44 7.75 4.80 14.41
CA PRO A 44 7.14 5.36 15.62
C PRO A 44 5.67 4.96 15.81
N ARG A 45 5.00 4.57 14.74
CA ARG A 45 3.59 4.17 14.77
C ARG A 45 3.40 2.67 14.98
N GLY A 46 4.49 1.93 15.08
CA GLY A 46 4.42 0.50 15.20
C GLY A 46 3.94 -0.22 13.94
N VAL A 47 4.07 0.42 12.78
CA VAL A 47 3.68 -0.14 11.49
C VAL A 47 4.89 -0.79 10.84
N ASN A 48 4.73 -2.03 10.40
CA ASN A 48 5.80 -2.74 9.70
C ASN A 48 5.83 -2.34 8.24
N LEU A 49 7.02 -2.04 7.75
CA LEU A 49 7.26 -1.80 6.33
C LEU A 49 7.98 -3.01 5.75
N LEU A 50 7.31 -3.71 4.85
CA LEU A 50 7.86 -4.85 4.15
C LEU A 50 8.20 -4.45 2.71
N MET A 51 9.19 -5.10 2.12
CA MET A 51 9.67 -4.75 0.78
C MET A 51 9.56 -5.94 -0.17
N ALA A 52 9.22 -5.67 -1.43
CA ALA A 52 9.17 -6.66 -2.49
C ALA A 52 9.87 -6.14 -3.75
N GLU A 53 10.63 -7.00 -4.41
CA GLU A 53 11.40 -6.63 -5.61
C GLU A 53 10.57 -6.66 -6.89
N ASN A 54 9.58 -7.54 -6.95
CA ASN A 54 8.80 -7.78 -8.16
C ASN A 54 7.38 -8.24 -7.83
N ALA A 55 6.57 -8.41 -8.87
CA ALA A 55 5.16 -8.80 -8.72
C ALA A 55 4.99 -10.15 -8.04
N VAL A 56 5.84 -11.12 -8.34
CA VAL A 56 5.79 -12.46 -7.73
C VAL A 56 6.01 -12.36 -6.24
N GLU A 57 7.00 -11.59 -5.83
CA GLU A 57 7.31 -11.39 -4.42
C GLU A 57 6.19 -10.66 -3.69
N PHE A 58 5.58 -9.64 -4.33
CA PHE A 58 4.38 -8.98 -3.80
C PHE A 58 3.29 -10.00 -3.47
N VAL A 59 2.93 -10.83 -4.43
CA VAL A 59 1.87 -11.83 -4.25
C VAL A 59 2.24 -12.83 -3.15
N ASN A 60 3.49 -13.29 -3.14
CA ASN A 60 3.94 -14.25 -2.14
C ASN A 60 3.82 -13.69 -0.72
N ILE A 61 4.17 -12.42 -0.52
CA ILE A 61 4.07 -11.78 0.79
C ILE A 61 2.61 -11.57 1.17
N ILE A 62 1.78 -11.10 0.23
CA ILE A 62 0.35 -10.88 0.47
C ILE A 62 -0.34 -12.18 0.89
N GLU A 63 0.04 -13.31 0.29
CA GLU A 63 -0.52 -14.62 0.64
C GLU A 63 -0.14 -15.08 2.04
N ARG A 64 1.04 -14.70 2.53
CA ARG A 64 1.57 -15.17 3.81
C ARG A 64 1.30 -14.23 4.97
N LYS A 65 1.16 -12.94 4.72
CA LYS A 65 0.96 -11.93 5.76
C LYS A 65 -0.25 -11.08 5.43
N ARG A 66 -0.89 -10.57 6.48
CA ARG A 66 -1.98 -9.61 6.32
C ARG A 66 -1.39 -8.27 5.93
N ILE A 67 -1.62 -7.84 4.70
CA ILE A 67 -1.15 -6.56 4.18
C ILE A 67 -2.30 -5.57 4.15
N HIS A 68 -2.09 -4.38 4.69
CA HIS A 68 -3.13 -3.35 4.79
C HIS A 68 -3.10 -2.39 3.61
N THR A 69 -1.94 -2.14 3.04
CA THR A 69 -1.80 -1.35 1.82
C THR A 69 -0.48 -1.66 1.13
N THR A 70 -0.44 -1.37 -0.17
CA THR A 70 0.76 -1.52 -0.97
C THR A 70 1.20 -0.17 -1.52
N ILE A 71 2.50 0.03 -1.62
CA ILE A 71 3.12 1.19 -2.27
C ILE A 71 3.94 0.64 -3.43
N VAL A 72 3.49 0.88 -4.65
CA VAL A 72 4.08 0.28 -5.85
C VAL A 72 4.81 1.34 -6.66
N ASP A 73 6.08 1.11 -6.96
CA ASP A 73 6.88 1.97 -7.81
C ASP A 73 6.61 1.64 -9.28
N MET A 74 6.12 2.62 -10.03
CA MET A 74 5.86 2.47 -11.46
C MET A 74 7.14 2.19 -12.26
N ASP A 75 8.24 2.80 -11.83
CA ASP A 75 9.49 2.82 -12.60
C ASP A 75 10.50 1.78 -12.15
N SER A 76 10.06 0.69 -11.55
CA SER A 76 10.94 -0.41 -11.14
C SER A 76 11.60 -1.05 -12.36
N GLU A 77 12.90 -1.37 -12.24
CA GLU A 77 13.65 -1.99 -13.34
C GLU A 77 13.12 -3.39 -13.71
N GLU A 78 12.58 -4.12 -12.75
CA GLU A 78 12.15 -5.51 -12.97
C GLU A 78 10.69 -5.66 -13.34
N SER A 79 9.86 -4.65 -13.07
CA SER A 79 8.45 -4.75 -13.41
C SER A 79 7.80 -3.38 -13.52
N ASN A 80 6.81 -3.31 -14.41
CA ASN A 80 5.95 -2.15 -14.53
C ASN A 80 4.97 -2.15 -13.36
N GLY A 81 4.89 -1.03 -12.62
CA GLY A 81 4.05 -0.94 -11.44
C GLY A 81 2.57 -1.19 -11.72
N LEU A 82 2.05 -0.74 -12.86
CA LEU A 82 0.66 -1.01 -13.24
C LEU A 82 0.42 -2.50 -13.46
N ALA A 83 1.39 -3.20 -14.07
CA ALA A 83 1.28 -4.65 -14.26
C ALA A 83 1.25 -5.36 -12.90
N THR A 84 2.07 -4.92 -11.96
CA THR A 84 2.05 -5.45 -10.60
C THR A 84 0.69 -5.24 -9.94
N ILE A 85 0.12 -4.05 -10.05
CA ILE A 85 -1.20 -3.75 -9.48
C ILE A 85 -2.29 -4.59 -10.15
N LYS A 86 -2.22 -4.80 -11.46
CA LYS A 86 -3.16 -5.69 -12.15
C LYS A 86 -3.16 -7.09 -11.57
N ILE A 87 -1.98 -7.63 -11.32
CA ILE A 87 -1.84 -8.98 -10.75
C ILE A 87 -2.44 -9.00 -9.34
N ILE A 88 -2.16 -8.00 -8.52
CA ILE A 88 -2.73 -7.89 -7.19
C ILE A 88 -4.26 -7.82 -7.25
N ARG A 89 -4.80 -7.03 -8.17
CA ARG A 89 -6.26 -6.84 -8.31
C ARG A 89 -7.00 -8.10 -8.72
N MET A 90 -6.36 -9.05 -9.37
CA MET A 90 -7.00 -10.31 -9.76
C MET A 90 -7.48 -11.10 -8.55
N ASP A 91 -6.66 -11.16 -7.49
CA ASP A 91 -6.97 -11.96 -6.31
C ASP A 91 -7.31 -11.11 -5.08
N TYR A 92 -6.90 -9.87 -5.06
CA TYR A 92 -7.08 -8.96 -3.92
C TYR A 92 -7.68 -7.62 -4.38
N PRO A 93 -8.94 -7.63 -4.84
CA PRO A 93 -9.56 -6.44 -5.44
C PRO A 93 -9.77 -5.28 -4.47
N LEU A 94 -9.78 -5.55 -3.18
CA LEU A 94 -10.03 -4.52 -2.15
C LEU A 94 -8.76 -4.00 -1.47
N LEU A 95 -7.60 -4.59 -1.77
CA LEU A 95 -6.35 -4.17 -1.16
C LEU A 95 -5.97 -2.78 -1.68
N PRO A 96 -5.86 -1.76 -0.82
CA PRO A 96 -5.51 -0.42 -1.28
C PRO A 96 -4.09 -0.36 -1.84
N CYS A 97 -3.92 0.37 -2.93
CA CYS A 97 -2.62 0.57 -3.57
C CYS A 97 -2.34 2.05 -3.78
N ILE A 98 -1.11 2.46 -3.47
CA ILE A 98 -0.57 3.77 -3.81
C ILE A 98 0.49 3.55 -4.89
N LEU A 99 0.44 4.34 -5.96
CA LEU A 99 1.39 4.25 -7.07
C LEU A 99 2.36 5.42 -7.03
N LEU A 100 3.65 5.13 -7.16
CA LEU A 100 4.70 6.15 -7.24
C LEU A 100 5.21 6.23 -8.68
N THR A 101 5.35 7.44 -9.23
CA THR A 101 5.81 7.58 -10.61
C THR A 101 6.57 8.89 -10.82
N SER A 102 7.55 8.87 -11.70
CA SER A 102 8.26 10.08 -12.12
C SER A 102 7.60 10.78 -13.32
N ALA A 103 6.58 10.15 -13.92
CA ALA A 103 5.94 10.65 -15.13
C ALA A 103 4.43 10.44 -15.09
N ALA A 104 3.73 11.20 -14.25
CA ALA A 104 2.27 11.15 -14.15
C ALA A 104 1.63 11.96 -15.29
N GLY A 105 1.24 11.26 -16.36
CA GLY A 105 0.47 11.85 -17.45
C GLY A 105 -0.98 11.37 -17.42
N GLU A 106 -1.81 11.97 -18.27
CA GLU A 106 -3.24 11.63 -18.33
C GLU A 106 -3.49 10.14 -18.59
N SER A 107 -2.69 9.55 -19.48
CA SER A 107 -2.80 8.13 -19.81
C SER A 107 -2.55 7.24 -18.59
N LEU A 108 -1.49 7.54 -17.84
CA LEU A 108 -1.16 6.80 -16.63
C LEU A 108 -2.25 6.97 -15.56
N LEU A 109 -2.70 8.20 -15.34
CA LEU A 109 -3.75 8.49 -14.36
C LEU A 109 -5.05 7.78 -14.70
N GLY A 110 -5.41 7.72 -15.98
CA GLY A 110 -6.59 6.99 -16.43
C GLY A 110 -6.49 5.49 -16.16
N LYS A 111 -5.32 4.90 -16.41
CA LYS A 111 -5.08 3.48 -16.14
C LYS A 111 -5.10 3.19 -14.64
N ALA A 112 -4.49 4.06 -13.84
CA ALA A 112 -4.49 3.93 -12.39
C ALA A 112 -5.91 4.00 -11.83
N LEU A 113 -6.72 4.91 -12.35
CA LEU A 113 -8.12 5.04 -11.95
C LEU A 113 -8.90 3.75 -12.25
N ARG A 114 -8.70 3.14 -13.40
CA ARG A 114 -9.37 1.88 -13.77
C ARG A 114 -8.95 0.71 -12.90
N LEU A 115 -7.76 0.76 -12.32
CA LEU A 115 -7.27 -0.24 -11.39
C LEU A 115 -7.61 0.08 -9.93
N ASP A 116 -8.41 1.11 -9.71
CA ASP A 116 -8.83 1.55 -8.39
C ASP A 116 -7.65 1.84 -7.46
N VAL A 117 -6.62 2.46 -8.01
CA VAL A 117 -5.47 2.94 -7.22
C VAL A 117 -5.94 4.06 -6.31
N PHE A 118 -5.58 4.00 -5.03
CA PHE A 118 -6.02 4.99 -4.05
C PHE A 118 -5.47 6.38 -4.37
N SER A 119 -4.17 6.46 -4.65
CA SER A 119 -3.54 7.72 -5.06
C SER A 119 -2.29 7.46 -5.87
N VAL A 120 -1.90 8.47 -6.65
CA VAL A 120 -0.66 8.49 -7.43
C VAL A 120 0.21 9.60 -6.87
N ILE A 121 1.44 9.29 -6.50
CA ILE A 121 2.38 10.24 -5.92
C ILE A 121 3.56 10.43 -6.88
N ASP A 122 3.92 11.68 -7.14
CA ASP A 122 5.04 12.01 -7.99
C ASP A 122 6.37 11.77 -7.28
N LYS A 123 7.36 11.31 -8.04
CA LYS A 123 8.73 11.21 -7.56
C LYS A 123 9.52 12.46 -7.97
N PRO A 124 10.43 12.96 -7.14
CA PRO A 124 10.86 12.42 -5.84
C PRO A 124 9.74 12.53 -4.80
N VAL A 125 9.61 11.48 -3.99
CA VAL A 125 8.52 11.40 -3.02
C VAL A 125 8.75 12.38 -1.86
N ASP A 126 7.79 13.26 -1.65
CA ASP A 126 7.74 14.13 -0.48
C ASP A 126 7.15 13.31 0.68
N MET A 127 7.90 13.19 1.77
CA MET A 127 7.46 12.37 2.90
C MET A 127 6.20 12.89 3.57
N SER A 128 5.99 14.21 3.57
CA SER A 128 4.75 14.77 4.12
C SER A 128 3.54 14.42 3.24
N VAL A 129 3.72 14.38 1.92
CA VAL A 129 2.68 13.94 1.01
C VAL A 129 2.38 12.46 1.19
N LEU A 130 3.42 11.63 1.32
CA LEU A 130 3.24 10.20 1.56
C LEU A 130 2.47 9.96 2.86
N GLN A 131 2.86 10.63 3.93
CA GLN A 131 2.17 10.49 5.22
C GLN A 131 0.72 10.95 5.13
N GLU A 132 0.45 12.06 4.45
CA GLU A 132 -0.91 12.54 4.25
C GLU A 132 -1.77 11.53 3.49
N GLN A 133 -1.24 10.95 2.42
CA GLN A 133 -1.97 9.96 1.64
C GLN A 133 -2.19 8.67 2.44
N LEU A 134 -1.22 8.24 3.21
CA LEU A 134 -1.38 7.09 4.11
C LEU A 134 -2.45 7.37 5.17
N ASN A 135 -2.46 8.58 5.74
CA ASN A 135 -3.48 8.96 6.71
C ASN A 135 -4.88 8.91 6.09
N ARG A 136 -5.05 9.51 4.92
CA ARG A 136 -6.34 9.50 4.22
C ARG A 136 -6.80 8.08 3.89
N LEU A 137 -5.87 7.24 3.45
CA LEU A 137 -6.16 5.85 3.13
C LEU A 137 -6.63 5.08 4.37
N PHE A 138 -5.89 5.19 5.47
CA PHE A 138 -6.22 4.45 6.70
C PHE A 138 -7.50 4.96 7.34
N VAL A 139 -7.75 6.26 7.30
CA VAL A 139 -9.03 6.80 7.77
C VAL A 139 -10.18 6.27 6.94
N LYS A 140 -10.06 6.30 5.62
CA LYS A 140 -11.13 5.89 4.70
C LYS A 140 -11.37 4.38 4.70
N LYS A 141 -10.30 3.58 4.67
CA LYS A 141 -10.40 2.12 4.49
C LYS A 141 -10.49 1.35 5.80
N TYR A 142 -9.90 1.87 6.87
CA TYR A 142 -9.77 1.14 8.13
C TYR A 142 -10.33 1.92 9.33
N ASN A 143 -10.85 3.11 9.10
CA ASN A 143 -11.32 3.99 10.17
C ASN A 143 -10.26 4.16 11.27
N SER A 144 -9.01 4.36 10.85
CA SER A 144 -7.85 4.45 11.75
C SER A 144 -7.09 5.75 11.53
N ASP A 145 -6.68 6.39 12.64
CA ASP A 145 -5.89 7.61 12.63
C ASP A 145 -4.39 7.35 12.87
N ILE A 146 -3.95 6.11 12.66
CA ILE A 146 -2.59 5.69 12.97
C ILE A 146 -1.51 6.53 12.26
N PHE A 147 -1.82 7.07 11.09
CA PHE A 147 -0.91 7.94 10.35
C PHE A 147 -1.18 9.43 10.54
N ALA A 148 -2.06 9.82 11.46
CA ALA A 148 -2.29 11.21 11.78
C ALA A 148 -1.01 11.88 12.32
N GLN A 149 -0.86 13.16 12.01
CA GLN A 149 0.30 13.94 12.50
C GLN A 149 0.20 14.28 13.97
#